data_dc72d187e5a82d5eb9a83208a4fc24e9
#
_entry.id   dc72d187e5a82d5eb9a83208a4fc24e9
#
_cell.length_a   1.000
_cell.length_b   1.000
_cell.length_c   1.000
_cell.angle_alpha   90.00
_cell.angle_beta   90.00
_cell.angle_gamma   90.00
#
_symmetry.space_group_name_H-M   'P 1'
#
loop_
_entity.id
_entity.type
_entity.pdbx_description
1 polymer ?
#
loop_
_entity_poly.entity_id
_entity_poly.type
_entity_poly.pdbx_seq_one_letter_code
_entity_poly.pdbx_strand_id
1 'polypeptide(L)'
;MSKESQATAPTDSVVANDAAFERLELLLGKERLDVLRESCVYVLGLGGVGSSCAEALARGGVGKLVLVDRDVVSASNINRQVLAFHSTVGQPKAHVMRSMVLDINPGAQVWASTMFVRKEQVGDQFADFPKPSYVVDAIDTISQKLAIARWCQDEGIPLVSSMGGANKLDPCRLRFARIERTSGDGLARVMRKECRKRGIRNLQVLFSDEPAACLNGPRTSEPGKRPPKGSDLGTLSYYPPIMGQMLASKVIRDLVGLQ
;
A
#
# COMPACT_ATOMS: atom_id res chain seq x y z
N MET A 1 -23.26 -14.03 -1.21
CA MET A 1 -21.78 -14.10 -1.02
C MET A 1 -21.48 -13.37 0.28
N SER A 2 -21.20 -14.14 1.33
CA SER A 2 -21.09 -13.69 2.72
C SER A 2 -19.87 -12.79 2.91
N LYS A 3 -20.12 -11.57 3.37
CA LYS A 3 -19.11 -10.66 3.90
C LYS A 3 -18.73 -11.18 5.30
N GLU A 4 -17.64 -11.89 5.44
CA GLU A 4 -17.08 -12.17 6.76
C GLU A 4 -16.32 -10.94 7.24
N SER A 5 -17.05 -10.03 7.86
CA SER A 5 -16.50 -8.98 8.70
C SER A 5 -16.47 -9.52 10.14
N GLN A 6 -15.35 -10.08 10.56
CA GLN A 6 -15.12 -10.39 11.97
C GLN A 6 -14.13 -9.42 12.56
N ALA A 7 -14.66 -8.46 13.34
CA ALA A 7 -13.86 -7.74 14.31
C ALA A 7 -13.68 -8.67 15.53
N THR A 8 -12.45 -9.09 15.81
CA THR A 8 -12.13 -9.74 17.10
C THR A 8 -11.95 -8.65 18.15
N ALA A 9 -12.73 -8.72 19.24
CA ALA A 9 -12.58 -7.86 20.40
C ALA A 9 -11.23 -8.14 21.11
N PRO A 10 -10.62 -7.13 21.76
CA PRO A 10 -9.35 -7.29 22.47
C PRO A 10 -9.55 -8.22 23.67
N THR A 11 -8.82 -9.31 23.73
CA THR A 11 -8.61 -10.15 24.90
C THR A 11 -7.38 -9.68 25.66
N ASP A 12 -7.19 -10.10 26.93
CA ASP A 12 -6.17 -9.72 27.94
C ASP A 12 -4.69 -9.63 27.52
N SER A 13 -4.40 -9.53 26.23
CA SER A 13 -3.07 -9.39 25.63
C SER A 13 -2.51 -7.95 25.66
N VAL A 14 -3.20 -7.00 26.27
CA VAL A 14 -2.79 -5.58 26.31
C VAL A 14 -1.41 -5.39 26.96
N VAL A 15 -1.10 -6.17 27.99
CA VAL A 15 0.19 -6.06 28.71
C VAL A 15 1.38 -6.59 27.90
N ALA A 16 1.18 -7.63 27.09
CA ALA A 16 2.25 -8.19 26.24
C ALA A 16 2.56 -7.29 25.04
N ASN A 17 1.64 -6.41 24.65
CA ASN A 17 1.78 -5.53 23.49
C ASN A 17 2.66 -4.29 23.79
N ASP A 18 2.77 -3.87 25.05
CA ASP A 18 3.55 -2.68 25.42
C ASP A 18 5.06 -2.89 25.18
N ALA A 19 5.59 -4.06 25.52
CA ALA A 19 7.01 -4.37 25.31
C ALA A 19 7.43 -4.33 23.82
N ALA A 20 6.53 -4.69 22.89
CA ALA A 20 6.81 -4.67 21.45
C ALA A 20 7.00 -3.25 20.92
N PHE A 21 6.44 -2.24 21.58
CA PHE A 21 6.45 -0.85 21.15
C PHE A 21 7.28 0.09 22.01
N GLU A 22 7.99 -0.42 23.03
CA GLU A 22 8.85 0.39 23.93
C GLU A 22 9.84 1.29 23.18
N ARG A 23 10.49 0.77 22.13
CA ARG A 23 11.44 1.56 21.32
C ARG A 23 10.77 2.65 20.51
N LEU A 24 9.53 2.44 20.08
CA LEU A 24 8.73 3.48 19.43
C LEU A 24 8.32 4.56 20.44
N GLU A 25 7.90 4.15 21.62
CA GLU A 25 7.52 5.08 22.70
C GLU A 25 8.70 5.96 23.13
N LEU A 26 9.91 5.39 23.25
CA LEU A 26 11.13 6.16 23.53
C LEU A 26 11.41 7.24 22.48
N LEU A 27 11.09 6.98 21.21
CA LEU A 27 11.34 7.91 20.11
C LEU A 27 10.20 8.91 19.89
N LEU A 28 8.95 8.44 19.94
CA LEU A 28 7.77 9.22 19.61
C LEU A 28 7.10 9.88 20.82
N GLY A 29 7.27 9.27 22.00
CA GLY A 29 6.49 9.55 23.19
C GLY A 29 5.13 8.88 23.18
N LYS A 30 4.55 8.69 24.37
CA LYS A 30 3.26 8.00 24.57
C LYS A 30 2.11 8.64 23.78
N GLU A 31 2.01 9.97 23.82
CA GLU A 31 0.91 10.70 23.15
C GLU A 31 0.84 10.41 21.65
N ARG A 32 1.99 10.40 20.95
CA ARG A 32 2.05 10.09 19.52
C ARG A 32 1.78 8.61 19.23
N LEU A 33 2.23 7.73 20.10
CA LEU A 33 1.92 6.32 19.99
C LEU A 33 0.41 6.06 20.15
N ASP A 34 -0.26 6.75 21.07
CA ASP A 34 -1.71 6.67 21.25
C ASP A 34 -2.46 7.21 20.01
N VAL A 35 -1.95 8.28 19.36
CA VAL A 35 -2.49 8.74 18.06
C VAL A 35 -2.40 7.65 17.00
N LEU A 36 -1.28 6.92 16.91
CA LEU A 36 -1.13 5.81 15.95
C LEU A 36 -2.07 4.64 16.28
N ARG A 37 -2.24 4.30 17.56
CA ARG A 37 -3.17 3.26 18.02
C ARG A 37 -4.63 3.56 17.63
N GLU A 38 -5.03 4.82 17.67
CA GLU A 38 -6.38 5.25 17.28
C GLU A 38 -6.57 5.43 15.78
N SER A 39 -5.49 5.59 15.03
CA SER A 39 -5.55 5.86 13.60
C SER A 39 -6.01 4.64 12.80
N CYS A 40 -6.85 4.91 11.79
CA CYS A 40 -7.30 3.93 10.81
C CYS A 40 -6.62 4.19 9.47
N VAL A 41 -5.80 3.24 8.99
CA VAL A 41 -5.11 3.36 7.71
C VAL A 41 -5.61 2.30 6.73
N TYR A 42 -6.00 2.74 5.55
CA TYR A 42 -6.33 1.85 4.45
C TYR A 42 -5.09 1.57 3.61
N VAL A 43 -4.82 0.30 3.32
CA VAL A 43 -3.80 -0.11 2.36
C VAL A 43 -4.49 -0.83 1.21
N LEU A 44 -4.54 -0.14 0.07
CA LEU A 44 -5.22 -0.59 -1.13
C LEU A 44 -4.20 -1.16 -2.12
N GLY A 45 -4.25 -2.47 -2.36
CA GLY A 45 -3.25 -3.26 -3.08
C GLY A 45 -2.17 -3.80 -2.15
N LEU A 46 -2.00 -5.13 -2.10
CA LEU A 46 -1.05 -5.83 -1.23
C LEU A 46 0.02 -6.58 -2.04
N GLY A 47 0.48 -5.94 -3.12
CA GLY A 47 1.66 -6.35 -3.86
C GLY A 47 2.95 -6.10 -3.08
N GLY A 48 4.10 -6.03 -3.77
CA GLY A 48 5.41 -5.81 -3.12
C GLY A 48 5.49 -4.50 -2.32
N VAL A 49 4.83 -3.45 -2.80
CA VAL A 49 4.79 -2.15 -2.11
C VAL A 49 3.80 -2.18 -0.94
N GLY A 50 2.53 -2.55 -1.21
CA GLY A 50 1.48 -2.44 -0.19
C GLY A 50 1.62 -3.45 0.95
N SER A 51 2.09 -4.67 0.69
CA SER A 51 2.32 -5.64 1.76
C SER A 51 3.45 -5.20 2.71
N SER A 52 4.55 -4.66 2.17
CA SER A 52 5.63 -4.10 3.00
C SER A 52 5.21 -2.82 3.74
N CYS A 53 4.31 -2.03 3.15
CA CYS A 53 3.73 -0.87 3.83
C CYS A 53 2.85 -1.30 5.01
N ALA A 54 1.96 -2.27 4.80
CA ALA A 54 1.08 -2.79 5.84
C ALA A 54 1.86 -3.41 7.02
N GLU A 55 2.92 -4.18 6.72
CA GLU A 55 3.84 -4.70 7.74
C GLU A 55 4.47 -3.56 8.55
N ALA A 56 5.03 -2.55 7.87
CA ALA A 56 5.68 -1.43 8.54
C ALA A 56 4.71 -0.60 9.40
N LEU A 57 3.47 -0.41 8.95
CA LEU A 57 2.41 0.26 9.72
C LEU A 57 2.04 -0.53 10.98
N ALA A 58 1.92 -1.85 10.87
CA ALA A 58 1.66 -2.73 12.01
C ALA A 58 2.78 -2.65 13.05
N ARG A 59 4.04 -2.76 12.61
CA ARG A 59 5.24 -2.59 13.45
C ARG A 59 5.38 -1.18 14.02
N GLY A 60 4.84 -0.18 13.31
CA GLY A 60 4.79 1.21 13.73
C GLY A 60 3.65 1.54 14.71
N GLY A 61 2.89 0.55 15.17
CA GLY A 61 1.85 0.74 16.19
C GLY A 61 0.52 1.29 15.67
N VAL A 62 0.28 1.27 14.35
CA VAL A 62 -1.04 1.65 13.81
C VAL A 62 -2.08 0.64 14.27
N GLY A 63 -3.11 1.13 14.97
CA GLY A 63 -4.07 0.27 15.64
C GLY A 63 -5.24 -0.20 14.77
N LYS A 64 -5.53 0.45 13.63
CA LYS A 64 -6.64 0.04 12.76
C LYS A 64 -6.17 0.00 11.31
N LEU A 65 -6.29 -1.18 10.67
CA LEU A 65 -5.86 -1.39 9.28
C LEU A 65 -7.00 -2.00 8.45
N VAL A 66 -7.29 -1.36 7.32
CA VAL A 66 -8.17 -1.92 6.29
C VAL A 66 -7.31 -2.34 5.10
N LEU A 67 -7.25 -3.64 4.85
CA LEU A 67 -6.39 -4.30 3.87
C LEU A 67 -7.22 -4.79 2.70
N VAL A 68 -6.97 -4.26 1.50
CA VAL A 68 -7.79 -4.58 0.32
C VAL A 68 -6.91 -5.06 -0.81
N ASP A 69 -7.11 -6.30 -1.22
CA ASP A 69 -6.51 -6.88 -2.42
C ASP A 69 -7.35 -8.07 -2.91
N ARG A 70 -7.67 -8.09 -4.19
CA ARG A 70 -8.50 -9.15 -4.79
C ARG A 70 -7.73 -10.43 -5.14
N ASP A 71 -6.40 -10.35 -5.20
CA ASP A 71 -5.56 -11.41 -5.73
C ASP A 71 -5.26 -12.48 -4.66
N VAL A 72 -4.88 -13.65 -5.14
CA VAL A 72 -4.24 -14.70 -4.34
C VAL A 72 -2.73 -14.61 -4.46
N VAL A 73 -2.03 -15.18 -3.49
CA VAL A 73 -0.57 -15.30 -3.51
C VAL A 73 -0.15 -16.23 -4.63
N SER A 74 0.78 -15.81 -5.47
CA SER A 74 1.38 -16.61 -6.54
C SER A 74 2.86 -16.87 -6.23
N ALA A 75 3.40 -17.99 -6.70
CA ALA A 75 4.82 -18.32 -6.56
C ALA A 75 5.73 -17.21 -7.13
N SER A 76 5.31 -16.53 -8.20
CA SER A 76 6.03 -15.40 -8.79
C SER A 76 6.07 -14.15 -7.91
N ASN A 77 5.35 -14.12 -6.81
CA ASN A 77 5.35 -13.02 -5.85
C ASN A 77 6.44 -13.14 -4.79
N ILE A 78 6.96 -14.36 -4.56
CA ILE A 78 7.89 -14.70 -3.48
C ILE A 78 9.14 -13.81 -3.49
N ASN A 79 9.59 -13.42 -4.67
CA ASN A 79 10.80 -12.60 -4.78
C ASN A 79 10.69 -11.19 -4.19
N ARG A 80 9.44 -10.67 -3.92
CA ARG A 80 9.29 -9.25 -3.53
C ARG A 80 8.09 -8.90 -2.65
N GLN A 81 7.19 -9.82 -2.35
CA GLN A 81 6.01 -9.58 -1.51
C GLN A 81 6.20 -10.23 -0.15
N VAL A 82 6.15 -9.47 0.94
CA VAL A 82 6.45 -9.96 2.30
C VAL A 82 5.48 -11.05 2.77
N LEU A 83 4.26 -11.06 2.22
CA LEU A 83 3.23 -12.08 2.52
C LEU A 83 3.38 -13.37 1.70
N ALA A 84 4.30 -13.39 0.73
CA ALA A 84 4.42 -14.50 -0.21
C ALA A 84 5.51 -15.49 0.21
N PHE A 85 5.09 -16.64 0.67
CA PHE A 85 5.90 -17.81 1.02
C PHE A 85 5.36 -19.04 0.28
N HIS A 86 6.15 -20.11 0.18
CA HIS A 86 5.65 -21.36 -0.37
C HIS A 86 4.38 -21.86 0.33
N SER A 87 4.30 -21.65 1.65
CA SER A 87 3.15 -22.04 2.49
C SER A 87 1.90 -21.17 2.28
N THR A 88 2.04 -19.96 1.71
CA THR A 88 0.92 -19.05 1.49
C THR A 88 0.42 -19.00 0.04
N VAL A 89 1.12 -19.68 -0.91
CA VAL A 89 0.69 -19.76 -2.32
C VAL A 89 -0.73 -20.28 -2.43
N GLY A 90 -1.58 -19.60 -3.21
CA GLY A 90 -3.00 -19.91 -3.39
C GLY A 90 -3.94 -19.28 -2.37
N GLN A 91 -3.43 -18.71 -1.28
CA GLN A 91 -4.26 -18.03 -0.27
C GLN A 91 -4.56 -16.58 -0.69
N PRO A 92 -5.71 -16.01 -0.33
CA PRO A 92 -6.03 -14.60 -0.59
C PRO A 92 -5.04 -13.67 0.11
N LYS A 93 -4.42 -12.73 -0.61
CA LYS A 93 -3.40 -11.81 -0.08
C LYS A 93 -3.89 -11.02 1.13
N ALA A 94 -5.14 -10.51 1.07
CA ALA A 94 -5.72 -9.75 2.16
C ALA A 94 -5.79 -10.55 3.47
N HIS A 95 -6.16 -11.83 3.40
CA HIS A 95 -6.26 -12.71 4.57
C HIS A 95 -4.88 -13.07 5.13
N VAL A 96 -3.91 -13.40 4.26
CA VAL A 96 -2.53 -13.65 4.68
C VAL A 96 -1.95 -12.41 5.38
N MET A 97 -2.13 -11.23 4.80
CA MET A 97 -1.63 -9.99 5.39
C MET A 97 -2.31 -9.68 6.73
N ARG A 98 -3.62 -9.94 6.86
CA ARG A 98 -4.32 -9.80 8.15
C ARG A 98 -3.70 -10.68 9.22
N SER A 99 -3.43 -11.94 8.92
CA SER A 99 -2.80 -12.87 9.88
C SER A 99 -1.42 -12.37 10.30
N MET A 100 -0.60 -11.90 9.35
CA MET A 100 0.72 -11.33 9.65
C MET A 100 0.61 -10.07 10.52
N VAL A 101 -0.31 -9.17 10.24
CA VAL A 101 -0.52 -7.96 11.05
C VAL A 101 -0.90 -8.32 12.48
N LEU A 102 -1.80 -9.28 12.67
CA LEU A 102 -2.24 -9.71 14.00
C LEU A 102 -1.16 -10.45 14.77
N ASP A 103 -0.23 -11.12 14.09
CA ASP A 103 0.95 -11.74 14.72
C ASP A 103 1.99 -10.69 15.16
N ILE A 104 2.11 -9.59 14.41
CA ILE A 104 2.98 -8.45 14.74
C ILE A 104 2.37 -7.57 15.84
N ASN A 105 1.09 -7.24 15.72
CA ASN A 105 0.34 -6.36 16.61
C ASN A 105 -1.01 -7.00 16.98
N PRO A 106 -1.05 -7.87 17.98
CA PRO A 106 -2.27 -8.57 18.42
C PRO A 106 -3.41 -7.63 18.84
N GLY A 107 -3.07 -6.41 19.29
CA GLY A 107 -4.04 -5.38 19.66
C GLY A 107 -4.67 -4.63 18.50
N ALA A 108 -4.21 -4.84 17.28
CA ALA A 108 -4.75 -4.14 16.11
C ALA A 108 -6.12 -4.68 15.70
N GLN A 109 -6.98 -3.77 15.24
CA GLN A 109 -8.22 -4.12 14.56
C GLN A 109 -7.95 -4.17 13.05
N VAL A 110 -8.16 -5.34 12.43
CA VAL A 110 -7.81 -5.54 11.02
C VAL A 110 -9.00 -6.05 10.22
N TRP A 111 -9.38 -5.29 9.23
CA TRP A 111 -10.36 -5.67 8.22
C TRP A 111 -9.64 -6.10 6.95
N ALA A 112 -9.91 -7.30 6.47
CA ALA A 112 -9.37 -7.83 5.23
C ALA A 112 -10.48 -8.01 4.21
N SER A 113 -10.28 -7.49 2.99
CA SER A 113 -11.26 -7.60 1.92
C SER A 113 -10.62 -8.00 0.60
N THR A 114 -11.24 -8.99 -0.04
CA THR A 114 -10.87 -9.44 -1.39
C THR A 114 -11.65 -8.71 -2.49
N MET A 115 -12.30 -7.59 -2.16
CA MET A 115 -13.08 -6.85 -3.12
C MET A 115 -12.21 -6.21 -4.20
N PHE A 116 -12.77 -6.09 -5.39
CA PHE A 116 -12.23 -5.26 -6.45
C PHE A 116 -12.69 -3.81 -6.23
N VAL A 117 -11.76 -2.89 -6.05
CA VAL A 117 -12.09 -1.46 -5.95
C VAL A 117 -12.62 -0.98 -7.29
N ARG A 118 -13.93 -0.77 -7.39
CA ARG A 118 -14.58 -0.27 -8.61
C ARG A 118 -14.41 1.25 -8.68
N LYS A 119 -14.27 1.76 -9.90
CA LYS A 119 -14.08 3.21 -10.12
C LYS A 119 -15.34 4.03 -9.84
N GLU A 120 -16.51 3.39 -9.88
CA GLU A 120 -17.79 3.99 -9.53
C GLU A 120 -18.04 3.84 -8.04
N GLN A 121 -18.47 4.92 -7.38
CA GLN A 121 -18.93 4.91 -5.99
C GLN A 121 -17.91 4.29 -5.01
N VAL A 122 -16.66 4.75 -5.05
CA VAL A 122 -15.59 4.24 -4.16
C VAL A 122 -15.99 4.36 -2.70
N GLY A 123 -16.60 5.47 -2.29
CA GLY A 123 -17.04 5.69 -0.91
C GLY A 123 -18.04 4.65 -0.43
N ASP A 124 -19.02 4.28 -1.25
CA ASP A 124 -20.07 3.30 -0.89
C ASP A 124 -19.46 1.90 -0.66
N GLN A 125 -18.39 1.56 -1.39
CA GLN A 125 -17.70 0.28 -1.22
C GLN A 125 -16.99 0.18 0.14
N PHE A 126 -16.68 1.32 0.74
CA PHE A 126 -16.01 1.42 2.04
C PHE A 126 -16.94 1.82 3.18
N ALA A 127 -18.24 1.95 2.94
CA ALA A 127 -19.20 2.42 3.94
C ALA A 127 -19.29 1.54 5.20
N ASP A 128 -19.01 0.24 5.07
CA ASP A 128 -19.02 -0.71 6.19
C ASP A 128 -17.68 -0.73 6.99
N PHE A 129 -16.67 0.03 6.57
CA PHE A 129 -15.38 0.11 7.26
C PHE A 129 -15.26 1.40 8.07
N PRO A 130 -14.43 1.44 9.13
CA PRO A 130 -14.21 2.67 9.88
C PRO A 130 -13.63 3.76 8.96
N LYS A 131 -14.03 5.02 9.19
CA LYS A 131 -13.52 6.15 8.38
C LYS A 131 -11.99 6.19 8.43
N PRO A 132 -11.30 6.28 7.27
CA PRO A 132 -9.84 6.30 7.26
C PRO A 132 -9.29 7.65 7.78
N SER A 133 -8.26 7.56 8.62
CA SER A 133 -7.38 8.70 8.95
C SER A 133 -6.38 8.96 7.82
N TYR A 134 -6.04 7.90 7.05
CA TYR A 134 -5.11 7.98 5.94
C TYR A 134 -5.35 6.84 4.95
N VAL A 135 -5.11 7.08 3.66
CA VAL A 135 -5.18 6.06 2.60
C VAL A 135 -3.83 5.91 1.92
N VAL A 136 -3.38 4.67 1.76
CA VAL A 136 -2.23 4.29 0.94
C VAL A 136 -2.74 3.58 -0.31
N ASP A 137 -2.47 4.15 -1.47
CA ASP A 137 -2.80 3.54 -2.75
C ASP A 137 -1.55 2.89 -3.37
N ALA A 138 -1.49 1.57 -3.30
CA ALA A 138 -0.46 0.72 -3.91
C ALA A 138 -1.01 -0.17 -5.03
N ILE A 139 -2.17 0.17 -5.60
CA ILE A 139 -2.79 -0.52 -6.74
C ILE A 139 -2.02 -0.17 -8.02
N ASP A 140 -1.95 -1.07 -8.98
CA ASP A 140 -1.28 -0.89 -10.27
C ASP A 140 -2.20 -0.35 -11.38
N THR A 141 -3.51 -0.41 -11.19
CA THR A 141 -4.52 -0.06 -12.20
C THR A 141 -4.85 1.43 -12.17
N ILE A 142 -4.52 2.16 -13.23
CA ILE A 142 -4.67 3.61 -13.35
C ILE A 142 -6.09 4.10 -13.06
N SER A 143 -7.11 3.41 -13.58
CA SER A 143 -8.51 3.84 -13.39
C SER A 143 -8.94 3.78 -11.92
N GLN A 144 -8.46 2.79 -11.18
CA GLN A 144 -8.72 2.66 -9.75
C GLN A 144 -7.96 3.73 -8.95
N LYS A 145 -6.67 3.95 -9.24
CA LYS A 145 -5.87 5.02 -8.63
C LYS A 145 -6.55 6.38 -8.76
N LEU A 146 -7.07 6.68 -9.95
CA LEU A 146 -7.78 7.95 -10.20
C LEU A 146 -9.09 8.06 -9.42
N ALA A 147 -9.84 6.96 -9.31
CA ALA A 147 -11.08 6.94 -8.56
C ALA A 147 -10.86 7.10 -7.05
N ILE A 148 -9.84 6.42 -6.50
CA ILE A 148 -9.40 6.55 -5.11
C ILE A 148 -8.93 7.99 -4.85
N ALA A 149 -8.09 8.55 -5.72
CA ALA A 149 -7.58 9.91 -5.58
C ALA A 149 -8.71 10.95 -5.61
N ARG A 150 -9.72 10.74 -6.46
CA ARG A 150 -10.91 11.59 -6.51
C ARG A 150 -11.72 11.49 -5.24
N TRP A 151 -12.05 10.28 -4.79
CA TRP A 151 -12.78 10.06 -3.54
C TRP A 151 -12.08 10.70 -2.34
N CYS A 152 -10.77 10.45 -2.19
CA CYS A 152 -10.02 11.03 -1.08
C CYS A 152 -9.99 12.57 -1.15
N GLN A 153 -9.88 13.16 -2.35
CA GLN A 153 -9.93 14.61 -2.52
C GLN A 153 -11.30 15.18 -2.13
N ASP A 154 -12.39 14.54 -2.57
CA ASP A 154 -13.76 15.00 -2.32
C ASP A 154 -14.13 14.88 -0.83
N GLU A 155 -13.62 13.84 -0.13
CA GLU A 155 -13.85 13.59 1.30
C GLU A 155 -12.80 14.27 2.22
N GLY A 156 -11.81 14.94 1.66
CA GLY A 156 -10.72 15.55 2.44
C GLY A 156 -9.83 14.53 3.18
N ILE A 157 -9.73 13.30 2.67
CA ILE A 157 -8.95 12.22 3.28
C ILE A 157 -7.49 12.30 2.80
N PRO A 158 -6.49 12.31 3.72
CA PRO A 158 -5.09 12.24 3.33
C PRO A 158 -4.79 10.98 2.52
N LEU A 159 -4.08 11.14 1.41
CA LEU A 159 -3.72 10.07 0.48
C LEU A 159 -2.27 10.17 0.04
N VAL A 160 -1.57 9.04 0.04
CA VAL A 160 -0.32 8.87 -0.69
C VAL A 160 -0.44 7.71 -1.68
N SER A 161 0.00 7.94 -2.93
CA SER A 161 -0.09 6.93 -4.00
C SER A 161 1.31 6.53 -4.48
N SER A 162 1.54 5.22 -4.58
CA SER A 162 2.76 4.67 -5.16
C SER A 162 2.73 4.76 -6.68
N MET A 163 3.83 5.22 -7.28
CA MET A 163 4.01 5.17 -8.73
C MET A 163 4.77 3.91 -9.16
N GLY A 164 5.34 3.87 -10.35
CA GLY A 164 5.97 2.69 -10.91
C GLY A 164 7.28 2.33 -10.20
N GLY A 165 7.40 1.06 -9.77
CA GLY A 165 8.63 0.50 -9.18
C GLY A 165 9.27 -0.60 -10.03
N ALA A 166 8.67 -0.97 -11.17
CA ALA A 166 9.23 -1.97 -12.06
C ALA A 166 10.35 -1.39 -12.94
N ASN A 167 11.32 -2.24 -13.28
CA ASN A 167 12.51 -1.88 -14.08
C ASN A 167 13.33 -0.74 -13.47
N LYS A 168 13.39 -0.68 -12.15
CA LYS A 168 14.17 0.27 -11.35
C LYS A 168 15.20 -0.47 -10.52
N LEU A 169 16.39 0.13 -10.34
CA LEU A 169 17.54 -0.48 -9.68
C LEU A 169 17.98 0.32 -8.46
N ASP A 170 17.94 1.65 -8.54
CA ASP A 170 18.47 2.54 -7.50
C ASP A 170 17.37 3.12 -6.61
N PRO A 171 17.18 2.58 -5.39
CA PRO A 171 16.18 3.08 -4.46
C PRO A 171 16.50 4.47 -3.90
N CYS A 172 17.76 4.94 -3.99
CA CYS A 172 18.12 6.28 -3.55
C CYS A 172 17.50 7.40 -4.41
N ARG A 173 16.95 7.04 -5.56
CA ARG A 173 16.21 7.95 -6.44
C ARG A 173 14.70 8.00 -6.13
N LEU A 174 14.24 7.26 -5.14
CA LEU A 174 12.86 7.37 -4.64
C LEU A 174 12.66 8.67 -3.88
N ARG A 175 11.56 9.36 -4.16
CA ARG A 175 11.19 10.60 -3.47
C ARG A 175 9.69 10.86 -3.47
N PHE A 176 9.25 11.61 -2.48
CA PHE A 176 7.88 12.12 -2.43
C PHE A 176 7.78 13.43 -3.20
N ALA A 177 6.68 13.58 -3.93
CA ALA A 177 6.32 14.85 -4.57
C ALA A 177 4.80 14.93 -4.79
N ARG A 178 4.30 16.13 -5.12
CA ARG A 178 2.99 16.25 -5.76
C ARG A 178 3.06 15.70 -7.17
N ILE A 179 2.00 15.04 -7.64
CA ILE A 179 1.96 14.41 -8.96
C ILE A 179 2.37 15.37 -10.08
N GLU A 180 2.05 16.66 -9.95
CA GLU A 180 2.38 17.70 -10.93
C GLU A 180 3.89 17.93 -11.08
N ARG A 181 4.68 17.59 -10.04
CA ARG A 181 6.15 17.78 -9.99
C ARG A 181 6.96 16.53 -10.29
N THR A 182 6.31 15.46 -10.76
CA THR A 182 6.99 14.20 -11.09
C THR A 182 7.66 14.26 -12.45
N SER A 183 8.73 13.48 -12.64
CA SER A 183 9.46 13.30 -13.89
C SER A 183 9.99 11.87 -14.03
N GLY A 184 10.40 11.43 -15.21
CA GLY A 184 11.10 10.15 -15.42
C GLY A 184 10.30 8.86 -15.20
N ASP A 185 9.11 8.91 -14.64
CA ASP A 185 8.25 7.76 -14.38
C ASP A 185 7.09 7.67 -15.36
N GLY A 186 6.93 6.51 -16.03
CA GLY A 186 5.90 6.29 -17.03
C GLY A 186 4.48 6.30 -16.46
N LEU A 187 4.27 5.67 -15.29
CA LEU A 187 2.97 5.65 -14.62
C LEU A 187 2.62 7.05 -14.12
N ALA A 188 3.56 7.74 -13.47
CA ALA A 188 3.35 9.10 -12.99
C ALA A 188 3.01 10.07 -14.16
N ARG A 189 3.61 9.89 -15.33
CA ARG A 189 3.28 10.68 -16.52
C ARG A 189 1.82 10.53 -16.93
N VAL A 190 1.30 9.30 -16.93
CA VAL A 190 -0.10 9.03 -17.26
C VAL A 190 -1.01 9.58 -16.16
N MET A 191 -0.70 9.28 -14.89
CA MET A 191 -1.46 9.78 -13.74
C MET A 191 -1.55 11.31 -13.73
N ARG A 192 -0.44 12.02 -13.95
CA ARG A 192 -0.40 13.49 -14.04
C ARG A 192 -1.33 14.05 -15.11
N LYS A 193 -1.30 13.44 -16.32
CA LYS A 193 -2.19 13.83 -17.42
C LYS A 193 -3.66 13.62 -17.04
N GLU A 194 -3.98 12.47 -16.48
CA GLU A 194 -5.35 12.09 -16.16
C GLU A 194 -5.89 12.83 -14.91
N CYS A 195 -5.06 13.08 -13.90
CA CYS A 195 -5.41 13.90 -12.75
C CYS A 195 -5.76 15.34 -13.20
N ARG A 196 -4.94 15.93 -14.08
CA ARG A 196 -5.21 17.28 -14.63
C ARG A 196 -6.57 17.35 -15.35
N LYS A 197 -6.90 16.35 -16.17
CA LYS A 197 -8.17 16.29 -16.88
C LYS A 197 -9.38 16.20 -15.95
N ARG A 198 -9.21 15.54 -14.80
CA ARG A 198 -10.28 15.29 -13.83
C ARG A 198 -10.33 16.30 -12.69
N GLY A 199 -9.46 17.31 -12.68
CA GLY A 199 -9.39 18.28 -11.57
C GLY A 199 -8.90 17.69 -10.25
N ILE A 200 -8.19 16.55 -10.28
CA ILE A 200 -7.50 15.99 -9.13
C ILE A 200 -6.20 16.75 -8.94
N ARG A 201 -6.00 17.37 -7.79
CA ARG A 201 -4.88 18.27 -7.51
C ARG A 201 -4.11 17.83 -6.26
N ASN A 202 -2.82 18.19 -6.24
CA ASN A 202 -1.94 18.00 -5.07
C ASN A 202 -1.80 16.55 -4.61
N LEU A 203 -2.12 15.56 -5.45
CA LEU A 203 -1.95 14.14 -5.10
C LEU A 203 -0.49 13.88 -4.71
N GLN A 204 -0.27 13.48 -3.46
CA GLN A 204 1.05 13.07 -2.96
C GLN A 204 1.41 11.71 -3.53
N VAL A 205 2.60 11.59 -4.09
CA VAL A 205 3.06 10.33 -4.69
C VAL A 205 4.48 10.01 -4.28
N LEU A 206 4.78 8.71 -4.20
CA LEU A 206 6.12 8.17 -4.15
C LEU A 206 6.51 7.72 -5.57
N PHE A 207 7.58 8.27 -6.12
CA PHE A 207 8.05 7.95 -7.46
C PHE A 207 9.58 7.94 -7.53
N SER A 208 10.14 7.38 -8.61
CA SER A 208 11.55 7.50 -8.95
C SER A 208 11.70 8.16 -10.31
N ASP A 209 12.65 9.07 -10.44
CA ASP A 209 13.04 9.67 -11.71
C ASP A 209 14.09 8.85 -12.47
N GLU A 210 14.44 7.68 -11.95
CA GLU A 210 15.34 6.75 -12.62
C GLU A 210 14.78 6.33 -13.98
N PRO A 211 15.55 6.34 -15.06
CA PRO A 211 15.15 5.70 -16.32
C PRO A 211 14.89 4.20 -16.10
N ALA A 212 13.93 3.65 -16.85
CA ALA A 212 13.70 2.21 -16.80
C ALA A 212 14.94 1.44 -17.29
N ALA A 213 15.39 0.46 -16.50
CA ALA A 213 16.50 -0.41 -16.88
C ALA A 213 16.13 -1.26 -18.11
N CYS A 214 17.13 -1.58 -18.92
CA CYS A 214 16.99 -2.52 -20.04
C CYS A 214 16.82 -3.94 -19.47
N LEU A 215 15.87 -4.69 -20.03
CA LEU A 215 15.66 -6.09 -19.65
C LEU A 215 16.68 -6.99 -20.37
N ASN A 216 17.26 -7.93 -19.62
CA ASN A 216 18.28 -8.88 -20.12
C ASN A 216 17.70 -10.22 -20.61
N GLY A 217 16.36 -10.36 -20.66
CA GLY A 217 15.70 -11.61 -21.07
C GLY A 217 15.13 -11.53 -22.50
N PRO A 218 14.89 -12.71 -23.13
CA PRO A 218 14.19 -12.74 -24.41
C PRO A 218 12.80 -12.13 -24.21
N ARG A 219 12.43 -11.20 -25.09
CA ARG A 219 11.04 -10.76 -25.18
C ARG A 219 10.22 -11.97 -25.64
N THR A 220 9.44 -12.55 -24.72
CA THR A 220 8.56 -13.69 -25.00
C THR A 220 7.32 -13.24 -25.77
N SER A 221 7.54 -12.66 -26.96
CA SER A 221 6.47 -12.37 -27.90
C SER A 221 6.78 -13.05 -29.21
N GLU A 222 5.85 -13.87 -29.69
CA GLU A 222 5.88 -14.30 -31.07
C GLU A 222 5.96 -13.08 -31.98
N PRO A 223 6.73 -13.12 -33.08
CA PRO A 223 6.79 -12.01 -34.04
C PRO A 223 5.36 -11.56 -34.44
N GLY A 224 5.04 -10.29 -34.18
CA GLY A 224 3.74 -9.72 -34.52
C GLY A 224 2.67 -9.73 -33.44
N LYS A 225 2.89 -10.38 -32.29
CA LYS A 225 1.98 -10.27 -31.13
C LYS A 225 2.53 -9.32 -30.06
N ARG A 226 1.67 -8.43 -29.55
CA ARG A 226 2.02 -7.62 -28.36
C ARG A 226 2.17 -8.56 -27.15
N PRO A 227 3.25 -8.44 -26.38
CA PRO A 227 3.41 -9.23 -25.18
C PRO A 227 2.25 -8.98 -24.20
N PRO A 228 1.88 -9.96 -23.37
CA PRO A 228 0.88 -9.77 -22.34
C PRO A 228 1.24 -8.55 -21.46
N LYS A 229 0.23 -7.79 -21.06
CA LYS A 229 0.45 -6.60 -20.22
C LYS A 229 1.20 -7.00 -18.95
N GLY A 230 2.39 -6.44 -18.75
CA GLY A 230 3.24 -6.72 -17.60
C GLY A 230 4.33 -7.79 -17.81
N SER A 231 4.39 -8.48 -18.97
CA SER A 231 5.44 -9.46 -19.26
C SER A 231 6.84 -8.85 -19.36
N ASP A 232 6.93 -7.55 -19.62
CA ASP A 232 8.18 -6.79 -19.75
C ASP A 232 8.54 -6.02 -18.46
N LEU A 233 8.02 -6.45 -17.31
CA LEU A 233 8.27 -5.79 -16.03
C LEU A 233 9.15 -6.65 -15.14
N GLY A 234 10.44 -6.34 -15.10
CA GLY A 234 11.36 -6.88 -14.10
C GLY A 234 11.21 -6.17 -12.76
N THR A 235 11.40 -6.90 -11.66
CA THR A 235 11.31 -6.33 -10.32
C THR A 235 12.32 -6.97 -9.41
N LEU A 236 13.13 -6.14 -8.75
CA LEU A 236 14.09 -6.58 -7.75
C LEU A 236 13.41 -6.84 -6.40
N SER A 237 14.02 -7.70 -5.60
CA SER A 237 13.46 -8.13 -4.31
C SER A 237 13.34 -6.98 -3.29
N TYR A 238 14.24 -6.02 -3.32
CA TYR A 238 14.31 -4.90 -2.37
C TYR A 238 13.52 -3.67 -2.81
N TYR A 239 13.33 -3.45 -4.11
CA TYR A 239 12.84 -2.15 -4.58
C TYR A 239 11.38 -1.88 -4.15
N PRO A 240 10.39 -2.77 -4.41
CA PRO A 240 9.03 -2.56 -3.92
C PRO A 240 8.91 -2.54 -2.38
N PRO A 241 9.63 -3.41 -1.62
CA PRO A 241 9.66 -3.31 -0.16
C PRO A 241 10.14 -1.96 0.35
N ILE A 242 11.23 -1.40 -0.18
CA ILE A 242 11.69 -0.06 0.20
C ILE A 242 10.63 1.00 -0.09
N MET A 243 9.96 0.94 -1.24
CA MET A 243 8.83 1.83 -1.52
C MET A 243 7.73 1.71 -0.45
N GLY A 244 7.39 0.49 -0.04
CA GLY A 244 6.40 0.24 1.02
C GLY A 244 6.81 0.83 2.36
N GLN A 245 8.07 0.64 2.77
CA GLN A 245 8.64 1.22 4.00
C GLN A 245 8.61 2.76 3.95
N MET A 246 8.95 3.36 2.82
CA MET A 246 8.88 4.81 2.65
C MET A 246 7.44 5.33 2.77
N LEU A 247 6.46 4.64 2.16
CA LEU A 247 5.04 5.02 2.29
C LEU A 247 4.60 4.96 3.75
N ALA A 248 4.93 3.89 4.47
CA ALA A 248 4.62 3.75 5.89
C ALA A 248 5.28 4.86 6.72
N SER A 249 6.55 5.17 6.46
CA SER A 249 7.26 6.29 7.09
C SER A 249 6.52 7.62 6.92
N LYS A 250 6.06 7.92 5.69
CA LYS A 250 5.28 9.13 5.44
C LYS A 250 3.96 9.14 6.20
N VAL A 251 3.21 8.03 6.16
CA VAL A 251 1.92 7.91 6.87
C VAL A 251 2.09 8.12 8.36
N ILE A 252 3.04 7.43 8.99
CA ILE A 252 3.31 7.53 10.43
C ILE A 252 3.67 8.98 10.78
N ARG A 253 4.61 9.60 10.05
CA ARG A 253 5.04 10.98 10.31
C ARG A 253 3.89 11.98 10.15
N ASP A 254 3.09 11.84 9.10
CA ASP A 254 1.94 12.72 8.85
C ASP A 254 0.90 12.59 9.97
N LEU A 255 0.59 11.37 10.42
CA LEU A 255 -0.39 11.11 11.48
C LEU A 255 0.02 11.73 12.82
N VAL A 256 1.31 11.69 13.15
CA VAL A 256 1.82 12.21 14.44
C VAL A 256 2.40 13.63 14.34
N GLY A 257 2.22 14.30 13.19
CA GLY A 257 2.65 15.70 13.00
C GLY A 257 4.18 15.89 12.94
N LEU A 258 4.95 14.88 12.52
CA LEU A 258 6.40 14.99 12.28
C LEU A 258 6.65 15.43 10.84
N GLN A 259 7.41 16.51 10.66
CA GLN A 259 7.84 17.02 9.35
C GLN A 259 9.07 16.30 8.81
#